data_2c2471d6d7a46ec0022e9e47fc20f39d
#
_entry.id   2c2471d6d7a46ec0022e9e47fc20f39d
#
_cell.length_a   1.000
_cell.length_b   1.000
_cell.length_c   1.000
_cell.angle_alpha   90.00
_cell.angle_beta   90.00
_cell.angle_gamma   90.00
#
_symmetry.space_group_name_H-M   'P 1'
#
loop_
_entity.id
_entity.type
_entity.pdbx_description
1 polymer ?
#
loop_
_entity_poly.entity_id
_entity_poly.type
_entity_poly.pdbx_seq_one_letter_code
_entity_poly.pdbx_strand_id
1 'polypeptide(L)'
;MTDEKPTVLFVCVHNAGRSQMAAGYLAALSEGRVDVLSAGSEPRDRINPIAVEAMAEEGVDIAGNAPKVLTVDAVRESDVVITMGCGDACPIFPGKRYEDWELEDPAGEDIATVRRIRDQIRARVEALLAEILPG
;
A
#
# COMPACT_ATOMS: atom_id res chain seq x y z
N MET A 1 -25.40 -4.73 -14.67
CA MET A 1 -24.17 -3.98 -14.49
C MET A 1 -23.58 -4.27 -13.13
N THR A 2 -22.32 -4.50 -13.09
CA THR A 2 -21.67 -4.75 -11.82
C THR A 2 -21.02 -3.46 -11.31
N ASP A 3 -21.21 -3.20 -10.03
CA ASP A 3 -20.62 -2.07 -9.36
C ASP A 3 -19.46 -2.52 -8.45
N GLU A 4 -18.97 -3.73 -8.69
CA GLU A 4 -17.88 -4.28 -7.91
C GLU A 4 -16.62 -3.48 -8.16
N LYS A 5 -16.05 -2.99 -7.07
CA LYS A 5 -14.79 -2.29 -7.13
C LYS A 5 -13.65 -3.30 -7.01
N PRO A 6 -12.56 -3.11 -7.75
CA PRO A 6 -11.39 -3.94 -7.49
C PRO A 6 -10.86 -3.66 -6.09
N THR A 7 -10.36 -4.69 -5.44
CA THR A 7 -9.76 -4.60 -4.11
C THR A 7 -8.26 -4.83 -4.24
N VAL A 8 -7.48 -3.88 -3.77
CA VAL A 8 -6.01 -3.94 -3.81
C VAL A 8 -5.47 -3.99 -2.38
N LEU A 9 -4.64 -4.98 -2.12
CA LEU A 9 -3.98 -5.15 -0.82
C LEU A 9 -2.50 -4.84 -0.96
N PHE A 10 -2.01 -3.90 -0.16
CA PHE A 10 -0.58 -3.60 -0.08
C PHE A 10 0.00 -4.25 1.17
N VAL A 11 1.07 -5.01 1.01
CA VAL A 11 1.70 -5.74 2.11
C VAL A 11 3.17 -5.38 2.21
N CYS A 12 3.60 -4.99 3.40
CA CYS A 12 5.03 -4.87 3.70
C CYS A 12 5.26 -5.52 5.07
N VAL A 13 6.48 -5.45 5.59
CA VAL A 13 6.77 -6.14 6.85
C VAL A 13 6.01 -5.49 8.01
N HIS A 14 6.16 -4.18 8.18
CA HIS A 14 5.66 -3.48 9.38
C HIS A 14 4.31 -2.77 9.20
N ASN A 15 3.83 -2.62 7.97
CA ASN A 15 2.61 -1.85 7.67
C ASN A 15 2.62 -0.46 8.33
N ALA A 16 3.80 0.14 8.41
CA ALA A 16 3.98 1.43 9.05
C ALA A 16 4.54 2.49 8.10
N GLY A 17 5.02 2.10 6.93
CA GLY A 17 5.62 3.02 5.96
C GLY A 17 5.15 2.75 4.55
N ARG A 18 5.87 1.85 3.83
CA ARG A 18 5.63 1.62 2.40
C ARG A 18 4.19 1.29 2.05
N SER A 19 3.61 0.31 2.70
CA SER A 19 2.24 -0.11 2.38
C SER A 19 1.22 0.95 2.77
N GLN A 20 1.46 1.71 3.84
CA GLN A 20 0.56 2.79 4.24
C GLN A 20 0.61 3.94 3.25
N MET A 21 1.80 4.29 2.74
CA MET A 21 1.94 5.34 1.74
C MET A 21 1.26 4.93 0.43
N ALA A 22 1.47 3.68 -0.01
CA ALA A 22 0.84 3.18 -1.22
C ALA A 22 -0.68 3.16 -1.10
N ALA A 23 -1.19 2.66 0.02
CA ALA A 23 -2.63 2.63 0.27
C ALA A 23 -3.23 4.05 0.29
N GLY A 24 -2.52 4.99 0.91
CA GLY A 24 -2.95 6.39 0.94
C GLY A 24 -3.06 6.99 -0.45
N TYR A 25 -2.05 6.80 -1.29
CA TYR A 25 -2.10 7.30 -2.66
C TYR A 25 -3.23 6.66 -3.47
N LEU A 26 -3.36 5.35 -3.40
CA LEU A 26 -4.38 4.67 -4.20
C LEU A 26 -5.79 5.09 -3.78
N ALA A 27 -6.02 5.22 -2.48
CA ALA A 27 -7.32 5.69 -1.99
C ALA A 27 -7.61 7.11 -2.49
N ALA A 28 -6.62 8.01 -2.41
CA ALA A 28 -6.78 9.39 -2.84
C ALA A 28 -6.95 9.51 -4.36
N LEU A 29 -6.10 8.82 -5.12
CA LEU A 29 -6.08 8.95 -6.58
C LEU A 29 -7.23 8.22 -7.26
N SER A 30 -7.75 7.15 -6.65
CA SER A 30 -8.86 6.38 -7.22
C SER A 30 -10.21 7.05 -7.00
N GLU A 31 -10.27 8.03 -6.11
CA GLU A 31 -11.51 8.76 -5.79
C GLU A 31 -12.66 7.81 -5.42
N GLY A 32 -12.34 6.78 -4.63
CA GLY A 32 -13.35 5.84 -4.15
C GLY A 32 -13.69 4.71 -5.11
N ARG A 33 -13.02 4.63 -6.25
CA ARG A 33 -13.32 3.60 -7.25
C ARG A 33 -12.58 2.28 -7.00
N VAL A 34 -11.72 2.23 -6.00
CA VAL A 34 -10.97 1.04 -5.62
C VAL A 34 -11.07 0.86 -4.11
N ASP A 35 -11.29 -0.37 -3.68
CA ASP A 35 -11.21 -0.71 -2.26
C ASP A 35 -9.76 -0.99 -1.93
N VAL A 36 -9.23 -0.33 -0.91
CA VAL A 36 -7.81 -0.38 -0.59
C VAL A 36 -7.60 -0.98 0.79
N LEU A 37 -6.76 -2.01 0.87
CA LEU A 37 -6.37 -2.64 2.12
C LEU A 37 -4.86 -2.56 2.27
N SER A 38 -4.39 -2.58 3.51
CA SER A 38 -2.96 -2.67 3.79
C SER A 38 -2.73 -3.53 5.01
N ALA A 39 -1.60 -4.22 5.05
CA ALA A 39 -1.28 -5.13 6.15
C ALA A 39 0.23 -5.37 6.22
N GLY A 40 0.67 -5.96 7.32
CA GLY A 40 2.07 -6.33 7.50
C GLY A 40 2.21 -7.70 8.12
N SER A 41 3.30 -8.40 7.78
CA SER A 41 3.61 -9.69 8.39
C SER A 41 4.01 -9.52 9.86
N GLU A 42 4.61 -8.39 10.21
CA GLU A 42 4.99 -8.05 11.58
C GLU A 42 4.67 -6.58 11.83
N PRO A 43 3.37 -6.24 12.01
CA PRO A 43 2.98 -4.84 12.10
C PRO A 43 3.54 -4.16 13.34
N ARG A 44 3.89 -2.89 13.18
CA ARG A 44 4.35 -2.06 14.28
C ARG A 44 3.16 -1.48 15.04
N ASP A 45 3.43 -0.78 16.13
CA ASP A 45 2.38 -0.20 16.96
C ASP A 45 1.71 1.01 16.32
N ARG A 46 2.45 1.72 15.48
CA ARG A 46 1.95 2.96 14.87
C ARG A 46 2.63 3.22 13.52
N ILE A 47 2.02 4.12 12.75
CA ILE A 47 2.56 4.55 11.46
C ILE A 47 3.85 5.34 11.70
N ASN A 48 4.81 5.18 10.79
CA ASN A 48 6.06 5.94 10.80
C ASN A 48 5.73 7.44 10.69
N PRO A 49 6.07 8.26 11.70
CA PRO A 49 5.70 9.68 11.68
C PRO A 49 6.32 10.47 10.54
N ILE A 50 7.48 10.06 10.04
CA ILE A 50 8.10 10.73 8.89
C ILE A 50 7.33 10.40 7.61
N ALA A 51 6.79 9.19 7.51
CA ALA A 51 5.93 8.83 6.39
C ALA A 51 4.63 9.64 6.43
N VAL A 52 4.06 9.84 7.62
CA VAL A 52 2.87 10.70 7.79
C VAL A 52 3.18 12.12 7.30
N GLU A 53 4.32 12.67 7.68
CA GLU A 53 4.73 14.02 7.27
C GLU A 53 4.92 14.10 5.76
N ALA A 54 5.61 13.13 5.17
CA ALA A 54 5.86 13.12 3.72
C ALA A 54 4.56 13.03 2.93
N MET A 55 3.60 12.24 3.39
CA MET A 55 2.31 12.13 2.72
C MET A 55 1.46 13.39 2.88
N ALA A 56 1.54 14.03 4.04
CA ALA A 56 0.82 15.28 4.28
C ALA A 56 1.26 16.37 3.31
N GLU A 57 2.53 16.38 2.91
CA GLU A 57 3.05 17.32 1.92
C GLU A 57 2.32 17.20 0.58
N GLU A 58 1.80 16.01 0.29
CA GLU A 58 1.07 15.72 -0.96
C GLU A 58 -0.45 15.80 -0.76
N GLY A 59 -0.90 16.27 0.39
CA GLY A 59 -2.33 16.37 0.67
C GLY A 59 -2.98 15.05 1.04
N VAL A 60 -2.19 14.02 1.36
CA VAL A 60 -2.71 12.71 1.73
C VAL A 60 -2.49 12.48 3.22
N ASP A 61 -3.58 12.28 3.95
CA ASP A 61 -3.52 12.09 5.40
C ASP A 61 -3.58 10.60 5.75
N ILE A 62 -2.50 10.07 6.30
CA ILE A 62 -2.45 8.69 6.80
C ILE A 62 -2.29 8.65 8.32
N ALA A 63 -2.35 9.80 8.97
CA ALA A 63 -2.13 9.90 10.42
C ALA A 63 -3.18 9.13 11.24
N GLY A 64 -4.40 9.02 10.73
CA GLY A 64 -5.47 8.30 11.41
C GLY A 64 -5.46 6.79 11.19
N ASN A 65 -4.55 6.29 10.37
CA ASN A 65 -4.46 4.86 10.09
C ASN A 65 -3.68 4.14 11.19
N ALA A 66 -3.81 2.81 11.22
CA ALA A 66 -3.07 1.98 12.17
C ALA A 66 -2.51 0.77 11.45
N PRO A 67 -1.32 0.30 11.83
CA PRO A 67 -0.78 -0.94 11.27
C PRO A 67 -1.70 -2.12 11.57
N LYS A 68 -1.83 -3.03 10.61
CA LYS A 68 -2.70 -4.20 10.71
C LYS A 68 -1.92 -5.46 10.36
N VAL A 69 -2.25 -6.55 11.03
CA VAL A 69 -1.63 -7.82 10.73
C VAL A 69 -2.20 -8.40 9.43
N LEU A 70 -1.32 -9.02 8.64
CA LEU A 70 -1.74 -9.71 7.43
C LEU A 70 -2.59 -10.92 7.78
N THR A 71 -3.76 -11.05 7.15
CA THR A 71 -4.64 -12.18 7.35
C THR A 71 -4.89 -12.90 6.02
N VAL A 72 -5.22 -14.19 6.11
CA VAL A 72 -5.59 -14.97 4.94
C VAL A 72 -6.83 -14.38 4.28
N ASP A 73 -7.79 -13.92 5.08
CA ASP A 73 -9.02 -13.34 4.56
C ASP A 73 -8.76 -12.07 3.74
N ALA A 74 -7.83 -11.23 4.19
CA ALA A 74 -7.49 -10.01 3.44
C ALA A 74 -6.94 -10.35 2.05
N VAL A 75 -6.09 -11.37 1.97
CA VAL A 75 -5.55 -11.82 0.67
C VAL A 75 -6.68 -12.41 -0.18
N ARG A 76 -7.52 -13.25 0.42
CA ARG A 76 -8.62 -13.89 -0.29
C ARG A 76 -9.59 -12.89 -0.89
N GLU A 77 -9.88 -11.80 -0.17
CA GLU A 77 -10.80 -10.76 -0.62
C GLU A 77 -10.23 -9.84 -1.68
N SER A 78 -8.92 -9.86 -1.86
CA SER A 78 -8.23 -8.94 -2.77
C SER A 78 -8.17 -9.48 -4.19
N ASP A 79 -8.28 -8.59 -5.17
CA ASP A 79 -8.10 -8.92 -6.58
C ASP A 79 -6.63 -8.76 -6.98
N VAL A 80 -5.95 -7.79 -6.37
CA VAL A 80 -4.55 -7.49 -6.63
C VAL A 80 -3.81 -7.45 -5.28
N VAL A 81 -2.68 -8.13 -5.19
CA VAL A 81 -1.85 -8.14 -3.99
C VAL A 81 -0.47 -7.61 -4.37
N ILE A 82 -0.07 -6.51 -3.74
CA ILE A 82 1.22 -5.87 -3.98
C ILE A 82 2.08 -6.06 -2.73
N THR A 83 3.17 -6.82 -2.87
CA THR A 83 4.10 -7.01 -1.76
C THR A 83 5.26 -6.03 -1.88
N MET A 84 5.78 -5.61 -0.74
CA MET A 84 6.84 -4.61 -0.66
C MET A 84 7.88 -5.05 0.35
N GLY A 85 8.51 -6.18 0.06
CA GLY A 85 9.58 -6.70 0.92
C GLY A 85 9.14 -7.64 2.02
N CYS A 86 7.92 -8.18 1.97
CA CYS A 86 7.48 -9.16 2.96
C CYS A 86 7.93 -10.59 2.63
N GLY A 87 8.58 -10.78 1.46
CA GLY A 87 9.10 -12.08 1.06
C GLY A 87 8.01 -13.13 0.91
N ASP A 88 8.23 -14.31 1.48
CA ASP A 88 7.30 -15.43 1.36
C ASP A 88 6.18 -15.43 2.39
N ALA A 89 6.06 -14.35 3.19
CA ALA A 89 5.05 -14.28 4.25
C ALA A 89 3.63 -14.14 3.72
N CYS A 90 3.47 -13.68 2.47
CA CYS A 90 2.15 -13.48 1.89
C CYS A 90 1.63 -14.77 1.25
N PRO A 91 0.45 -15.29 1.67
CA PRO A 91 -0.12 -16.48 1.04
C PRO A 91 -0.52 -16.20 -0.40
N ILE A 92 -0.40 -17.22 -1.26
CA ILE A 92 -0.70 -17.10 -2.68
C ILE A 92 -1.95 -17.92 -3.01
N PHE A 93 -2.94 -17.24 -3.61
CA PHE A 93 -4.16 -17.90 -4.09
C PHE A 93 -4.25 -17.80 -5.60
N PRO A 94 -4.70 -18.85 -6.30
CA PRO A 94 -4.88 -18.80 -7.75
C PRO A 94 -5.91 -17.75 -8.16
N GLY A 95 -5.73 -17.20 -9.35
CA GLY A 95 -6.70 -16.28 -9.92
C GLY A 95 -6.54 -14.82 -9.52
N LYS A 96 -5.53 -14.51 -8.70
CA LYS A 96 -5.26 -13.15 -8.28
C LYS A 96 -4.02 -12.61 -8.98
N ARG A 97 -3.95 -11.28 -9.11
CA ARG A 97 -2.77 -10.61 -9.64
C ARG A 97 -1.83 -10.32 -8.47
N TYR A 98 -0.60 -10.79 -8.57
CA TYR A 98 0.46 -10.54 -7.57
C TYR A 98 1.58 -9.75 -8.20
N GLU A 99 2.05 -8.71 -7.49
CA GLU A 99 3.23 -7.95 -7.88
C GLU A 99 4.11 -7.75 -6.66
N ASP A 100 5.41 -7.70 -6.88
CA ASP A 100 6.36 -7.37 -5.82
C ASP A 100 7.09 -6.09 -6.22
N TRP A 101 6.93 -5.05 -5.41
CA TRP A 101 7.59 -3.76 -5.66
C TRP A 101 8.82 -3.65 -4.78
N GLU A 102 9.98 -3.64 -5.41
CA GLU A 102 11.23 -3.48 -4.69
C GLU A 102 11.44 -2.01 -4.35
N LEU A 103 11.38 -1.71 -3.06
CA LEU A 103 11.50 -0.35 -2.54
C LEU A 103 12.33 -0.36 -1.29
N GLU A 104 13.06 0.74 -1.06
CA GLU A 104 13.81 0.91 0.18
C GLU A 104 12.84 1.02 1.36
N ASP A 105 13.28 0.54 2.52
CA ASP A 105 12.50 0.66 3.75
C ASP A 105 12.72 2.05 4.34
N PRO A 106 11.66 2.85 4.54
CA PRO A 106 11.80 4.19 5.12
C PRO A 106 12.06 4.21 6.62
N ALA A 107 12.01 3.08 7.28
CA ALA A 107 12.21 3.03 8.74
C ALA A 107 13.59 3.56 9.13
N GLY A 108 13.62 4.54 10.03
CA GLY A 108 14.86 5.12 10.50
C GLY A 108 15.53 6.09 9.54
N GLU A 109 14.93 6.34 8.39
CA GLU A 109 15.50 7.25 7.39
C GLU A 109 15.03 8.69 7.60
N ASP A 110 15.79 9.64 7.03
CA ASP A 110 15.43 11.05 7.12
C ASP A 110 14.31 11.41 6.12
N ILE A 111 13.77 12.62 6.26
CA ILE A 111 12.63 13.04 5.42
C ILE A 111 13.00 13.08 3.94
N ALA A 112 14.22 13.44 3.59
CA ALA A 112 14.64 13.50 2.18
C ALA A 112 14.60 12.11 1.54
N THR A 113 15.06 11.10 2.26
CA THR A 113 15.03 9.71 1.79
C THR A 113 13.59 9.21 1.71
N VAL A 114 12.78 9.53 2.70
CA VAL A 114 11.35 9.12 2.71
C VAL A 114 10.60 9.77 1.56
N ARG A 115 10.88 11.03 1.24
CA ARG A 115 10.29 11.72 0.08
C ARG A 115 10.63 11.01 -1.22
N ARG A 116 11.87 10.55 -1.37
CA ARG A 116 12.29 9.82 -2.58
C ARG A 116 11.52 8.50 -2.70
N ILE A 117 11.40 7.77 -1.59
CA ILE A 117 10.65 6.51 -1.56
C ILE A 117 9.17 6.78 -1.85
N ARG A 118 8.60 7.82 -1.25
CA ARG A 118 7.22 8.24 -1.50
C ARG A 118 6.96 8.49 -2.98
N ASP A 119 7.87 9.22 -3.63
CA ASP A 119 7.69 9.56 -5.04
C ASP A 119 7.76 8.33 -5.94
N GLN A 120 8.61 7.36 -5.59
CA GLN A 120 8.67 6.09 -6.30
C GLN A 120 7.38 5.30 -6.14
N ILE A 121 6.83 5.29 -4.94
CA ILE A 121 5.56 4.61 -4.64
C ILE A 121 4.43 5.27 -5.44
N ARG A 122 4.39 6.59 -5.47
CA ARG A 122 3.35 7.31 -6.21
C ARG A 122 3.36 6.93 -7.69
N ALA A 123 4.53 6.88 -8.31
CA ALA A 123 4.65 6.52 -9.72
C ALA A 123 4.11 5.11 -9.98
N ARG A 124 4.41 4.16 -9.09
CA ARG A 124 3.92 2.79 -9.23
C ARG A 124 2.42 2.70 -9.02
N VAL A 125 1.88 3.45 -8.06
CA VAL A 125 0.44 3.49 -7.80
C VAL A 125 -0.30 4.08 -8.99
N GLU A 126 0.23 5.15 -9.59
CA GLU A 126 -0.38 5.76 -10.76
C GLU A 126 -0.42 4.78 -11.95
N ALA A 127 0.66 4.05 -12.15
CA ALA A 127 0.72 3.03 -13.21
C ALA A 127 -0.28 1.89 -12.95
N LEU A 128 -0.35 1.43 -11.70
CA LEU A 128 -1.30 0.39 -11.31
C LEU A 128 -2.73 0.83 -11.53
N LEU A 129 -3.05 2.05 -11.11
CA LEU A 129 -4.41 2.59 -11.25
C LEU A 129 -4.83 2.64 -12.73
N ALA A 130 -3.92 3.04 -13.60
CA ALA A 130 -4.20 3.08 -15.05
C ALA A 130 -4.50 1.68 -15.60
N GLU A 131 -3.92 0.64 -15.02
CA GLU A 131 -4.14 -0.73 -15.46
C GLU A 131 -5.45 -1.31 -14.94
N ILE A 132 -5.81 -1.02 -13.68
CA ILE A 132 -7.00 -1.60 -13.06
C ILE A 132 -8.27 -0.79 -13.31
N LEU A 133 -8.13 0.48 -13.65
CA LEU A 133 -9.24 1.37 -14.00
C LEU A 133 -8.94 2.08 -15.32
N PRO A 134 -8.87 1.34 -16.44
CA PRO A 134 -8.59 1.96 -17.73
C PRO A 134 -9.73 2.88 -18.17
N GLY A 135 -9.37 4.03 -18.66
CA GLY A 135 -10.32 5.02 -19.05
C GLY A 135 -10.75 5.90 -17.90
#